data_d250298cec7d77f1a7697cb185a50df8
#
_entry.id   d250298cec7d77f1a7697cb185a50df8
#
_cell.length_a   1.000
_cell.length_b   1.000
_cell.length_c   1.000
_cell.angle_alpha   90.00
_cell.angle_beta   90.00
_cell.angle_gamma   90.00
#
_symmetry.space_group_name_H-M   'P 1'
#
loop_
_entity.id
_entity.type
_entity.pdbx_description
1 polymer ?
#
loop_
_entity_poly.entity_id
_entity_poly.type
_entity_poly.pdbx_seq_one_letter_code
_entity_poly.pdbx_strand_id
1 'polypeptide(L)'
;QSDKDIDAFVRQSVESAYHPSCTCKMGTDAQAVVDPDTRVHGIERLRVVDSSIFPTIPNGNLNAPTIMVAERAADLIRGREPLKPSDAPVIMDDQWQARQRPGQSKR
;
A
#
# COMPACT_ATOMS: atom_id res chain seq x y z
N GLN A 1 29.59 7.13 -15.18
CA GLN A 1 28.17 7.31 -15.53
C GLN A 1 27.74 8.70 -15.07
N SER A 2 27.23 9.50 -15.98
CA SER A 2 26.63 10.78 -15.65
C SER A 2 25.13 10.61 -15.32
N ASP A 3 24.54 11.60 -14.64
CA ASP A 3 23.09 11.60 -14.37
C ASP A 3 22.27 11.51 -15.67
N LYS A 4 22.79 12.11 -16.75
CA LYS A 4 22.19 12.03 -18.09
C LYS A 4 22.16 10.61 -18.64
N ASP A 5 23.24 9.83 -18.43
CA ASP A 5 23.29 8.43 -18.88
C ASP A 5 22.34 7.56 -18.06
N ILE A 6 22.25 7.82 -16.75
CA ILE A 6 21.31 7.14 -15.85
C ILE A 6 19.86 7.43 -16.25
N ASP A 7 19.52 8.69 -16.47
CA ASP A 7 18.17 9.11 -16.90
C ASP A 7 17.79 8.47 -18.25
N ALA A 8 18.69 8.46 -19.21
CA ALA A 8 18.46 7.82 -20.50
C ALA A 8 18.23 6.30 -20.36
N PHE A 9 19.02 5.62 -19.52
CA PHE A 9 18.86 4.21 -19.24
C PHE A 9 17.52 3.90 -18.57
N VAL A 10 17.14 4.69 -17.55
CA VAL A 10 15.86 4.51 -16.83
C VAL A 10 14.69 4.68 -17.81
N ARG A 11 14.68 5.74 -18.64
CA ARG A 11 13.60 5.96 -19.61
C ARG A 11 13.46 4.84 -20.64
N GLN A 12 14.58 4.23 -21.01
CA GLN A 12 14.59 3.14 -21.98
C GLN A 12 14.19 1.79 -21.36
N SER A 13 14.51 1.56 -20.09
CA SER A 13 14.50 0.23 -19.46
C SER A 13 13.47 0.07 -18.34
N VAL A 14 12.75 1.15 -17.96
CA VAL A 14 11.76 1.07 -16.88
C VAL A 14 10.57 0.23 -17.31
N GLU A 15 10.19 -0.71 -16.47
CA GLU A 15 9.02 -1.57 -16.65
C GLU A 15 8.14 -1.57 -15.41
N SER A 16 6.91 -2.03 -15.58
CA SER A 16 6.00 -2.28 -14.45
C SER A 16 6.52 -3.44 -13.60
N ALA A 17 6.43 -3.31 -12.27
CA ALA A 17 6.69 -4.41 -11.34
C ALA A 17 5.49 -5.36 -11.19
N TYR A 18 4.45 -5.21 -12.01
CA TYR A 18 3.22 -6.03 -12.00
C TYR A 18 2.50 -6.05 -10.64
N HIS A 19 2.52 -4.92 -9.94
CA HIS A 19 1.84 -4.73 -8.67
C HIS A 19 0.72 -3.67 -8.79
N PRO A 20 -0.35 -3.93 -9.60
CA PRO A 20 -1.46 -2.99 -9.73
C PRO A 20 -2.21 -2.85 -8.41
N SER A 21 -2.55 -1.61 -8.05
CA SER A 21 -3.25 -1.27 -6.82
C SER A 21 -3.98 0.06 -6.94
N CYS A 22 -4.78 0.42 -5.94
CA CYS A 22 -5.40 1.74 -5.77
C CYS A 22 -6.52 2.11 -6.75
N THR A 23 -6.94 1.23 -7.66
CA THR A 23 -7.97 1.55 -8.68
C THR A 23 -9.40 1.59 -8.13
N CYS A 24 -9.65 0.97 -6.95
CA CYS A 24 -10.89 1.03 -6.19
C CYS A 24 -10.63 1.60 -4.80
N LYS A 25 -9.88 2.71 -4.73
CA LYS A 25 -9.32 3.20 -3.47
C LYS A 25 -10.37 3.31 -2.36
N MET A 26 -9.97 2.93 -1.16
CA MET A 26 -10.75 3.10 0.06
C MET A 26 -10.68 4.55 0.53
N GLY A 27 -11.79 5.06 1.05
CA GLY A 27 -11.85 6.39 1.63
C GLY A 27 -13.26 6.89 1.87
N THR A 28 -13.34 8.15 2.33
CA THR A 28 -14.58 8.86 2.58
C THR A 28 -14.77 10.07 1.67
N ASP A 29 -13.79 10.31 0.78
CA ASP A 29 -13.84 11.39 -0.20
C ASP A 29 -14.64 11.00 -1.46
N ALA A 30 -14.98 11.98 -2.28
CA ALA A 30 -15.82 11.79 -3.47
C ALA A 30 -15.19 10.91 -4.56
N GLN A 31 -13.90 10.61 -4.47
CA GLN A 31 -13.19 9.72 -5.40
C GLN A 31 -12.99 8.31 -4.84
N ALA A 32 -13.39 8.08 -3.60
CA ALA A 32 -13.32 6.75 -3.02
C ALA A 32 -14.37 5.82 -3.63
N VAL A 33 -13.97 4.60 -3.96
CA VAL A 33 -14.85 3.56 -4.50
C VAL A 33 -15.45 2.72 -3.40
N VAL A 34 -14.69 2.45 -2.32
CA VAL A 34 -15.16 1.70 -1.17
C VAL A 34 -14.97 2.47 0.12
N ASP A 35 -15.82 2.18 1.11
CA ASP A 35 -15.68 2.68 2.48
C ASP A 35 -14.59 1.92 3.27
N PRO A 36 -14.27 2.35 4.51
CA PRO A 36 -13.31 1.64 5.37
C PRO A 36 -13.69 0.19 5.71
N ASP A 37 -14.95 -0.19 5.53
CA ASP A 37 -15.43 -1.56 5.68
C ASP A 37 -15.44 -2.34 4.36
N THR A 38 -14.80 -1.81 3.31
CA THR A 38 -14.69 -2.39 1.97
C THR A 38 -15.99 -2.43 1.15
N ARG A 39 -17.05 -1.73 1.59
CA ARG A 39 -18.33 -1.67 0.86
C ARG A 39 -18.25 -0.66 -0.27
N VAL A 40 -18.80 -1.00 -1.43
CA VAL A 40 -18.86 -0.07 -2.56
C VAL A 40 -19.85 1.05 -2.27
N HIS A 41 -19.41 2.29 -2.42
CA HIS A 41 -20.29 3.46 -2.22
C HIS A 41 -21.47 3.42 -3.21
N GLY A 42 -22.68 3.62 -2.70
CA GLY A 42 -23.90 3.69 -3.50
C GLY A 42 -24.46 2.36 -4.00
N ILE A 43 -23.83 1.24 -3.67
CA ILE A 43 -24.30 -0.11 -4.05
C ILE A 43 -24.40 -0.99 -2.81
N GLU A 44 -25.61 -1.49 -2.54
CA GLU A 44 -25.81 -2.39 -1.42
C GLU A 44 -25.26 -3.78 -1.66
N ARG A 45 -24.75 -4.41 -0.61
CA ARG A 45 -24.30 -5.82 -0.59
C ARG A 45 -23.13 -6.13 -1.53
N LEU A 46 -22.39 -5.11 -1.98
CA LEU A 46 -21.19 -5.27 -2.81
C LEU A 46 -19.96 -4.79 -2.03
N ARG A 47 -18.89 -5.55 -2.13
CA ARG A 47 -17.57 -5.21 -1.57
C ARG A 47 -16.47 -5.45 -2.60
N VAL A 48 -15.38 -4.72 -2.46
CA VAL A 48 -14.11 -5.01 -3.15
C VAL A 48 -13.06 -5.32 -2.09
N VAL A 49 -12.37 -6.45 -2.24
CA VAL A 49 -11.40 -6.94 -1.25
C VAL A 49 -10.17 -7.50 -1.96
N ASP A 50 -9.34 -6.61 -2.43
CA ASP A 50 -8.04 -6.91 -3.02
C ASP A 50 -7.13 -5.68 -2.94
N SER A 51 -5.95 -5.69 -3.55
CA SER A 51 -5.02 -4.56 -3.52
C SER A 51 -5.52 -3.29 -4.21
N SER A 52 -6.60 -3.37 -5.00
CA SER A 52 -7.20 -2.18 -5.64
C SER A 52 -7.77 -1.19 -4.63
N ILE A 53 -8.15 -1.66 -3.42
CA ILE A 53 -8.72 -0.79 -2.38
C ILE A 53 -7.67 0.05 -1.62
N PHE A 54 -6.38 -0.17 -1.83
CA PHE A 54 -5.36 0.63 -1.14
C PHE A 54 -5.51 2.11 -1.49
N PRO A 55 -5.47 3.01 -0.49
CA PRO A 55 -5.58 4.45 -0.74
C PRO A 55 -4.34 5.02 -1.43
N THR A 56 -3.17 4.41 -1.22
CA THR A 56 -1.88 4.75 -1.84
C THR A 56 -1.07 3.49 -2.08
N ILE A 57 -0.14 3.56 -3.04
CA ILE A 57 0.76 2.45 -3.35
C ILE A 57 1.70 2.22 -2.16
N PRO A 58 1.78 1.00 -1.60
CA PRO A 58 2.76 0.65 -0.59
C PRO A 58 4.19 0.74 -1.14
N ASN A 59 5.15 0.95 -0.25
CA ASN A 59 6.58 1.03 -0.62
C ASN A 59 7.28 -0.33 -0.78
N GLY A 60 6.53 -1.41 -0.87
CA GLY A 60 7.02 -2.79 -1.00
C GLY A 60 6.03 -3.68 -1.73
N ASN A 61 6.30 -4.98 -1.72
CA ASN A 61 5.46 -5.97 -2.40
C ASN A 61 4.04 -6.01 -1.83
N LEU A 62 3.05 -6.23 -2.72
CA LEU A 62 1.63 -6.17 -2.37
C LEU A 62 1.12 -7.42 -1.64
N ASN A 63 1.82 -8.56 -1.70
CA ASN A 63 1.31 -9.83 -1.20
C ASN A 63 0.90 -9.78 0.29
N ALA A 64 1.81 -9.38 1.16
CA ALA A 64 1.54 -9.34 2.60
C ALA A 64 0.42 -8.34 2.97
N PRO A 65 0.43 -7.07 2.52
CA PRO A 65 -0.67 -6.15 2.82
C PRO A 65 -2.00 -6.57 2.18
N THR A 66 -2.01 -7.24 1.03
CA THR A 66 -3.24 -7.78 0.43
C THR A 66 -3.85 -8.90 1.28
N ILE A 67 -3.03 -9.83 1.77
CA ILE A 67 -3.47 -10.88 2.69
C ILE A 67 -4.05 -10.25 3.97
N MET A 68 -3.38 -9.27 4.56
CA MET A 68 -3.85 -8.57 5.76
C MET A 68 -5.22 -7.93 5.54
N VAL A 69 -5.41 -7.25 4.40
CA VAL A 69 -6.70 -6.64 4.04
C VAL A 69 -7.78 -7.70 3.87
N ALA A 70 -7.46 -8.82 3.20
CA ALA A 70 -8.40 -9.91 2.98
C ALA A 70 -8.85 -10.57 4.29
N GLU A 71 -7.93 -10.84 5.21
CA GLU A 71 -8.24 -11.39 6.54
C GLU A 71 -9.15 -10.43 7.33
N ARG A 72 -8.82 -9.15 7.36
CA ARG A 72 -9.64 -8.14 8.02
C ARG A 72 -11.04 -8.05 7.41
N ALA A 73 -11.15 -8.04 6.09
CA ALA A 73 -12.44 -8.00 5.40
C ALA A 73 -13.26 -9.28 5.67
N ALA A 74 -12.62 -10.44 5.75
CA ALA A 74 -13.28 -11.68 6.10
C ALA A 74 -13.92 -11.62 7.51
N ASP A 75 -13.23 -11.04 8.47
CA ASP A 75 -13.78 -10.84 9.82
C ASP A 75 -14.96 -9.86 9.80
N LEU A 76 -14.84 -8.75 9.09
CA LEU A 76 -15.94 -7.78 8.92
C LEU A 76 -17.18 -8.43 8.27
N ILE A 77 -17.00 -9.24 7.22
CA ILE A 77 -18.09 -9.93 6.52
C ILE A 77 -18.77 -10.95 7.45
N ARG A 78 -18.01 -11.60 8.30
CA ARG A 78 -18.51 -12.61 9.26
C ARG A 78 -19.06 -12.00 10.54
N GLY A 79 -18.98 -10.68 10.72
CA GLY A 79 -19.36 -10.01 11.96
C GLY A 79 -18.49 -10.39 13.15
N ARG A 80 -17.22 -10.77 12.91
CA ARG A 80 -16.26 -11.08 13.97
C ARG A 80 -15.61 -9.80 14.48
N GLU A 81 -15.28 -9.79 15.76
CA GLU A 81 -14.51 -8.72 16.35
C GLU A 81 -13.10 -8.69 15.76
N PRO A 82 -12.62 -7.51 15.31
CA PRO A 82 -11.27 -7.39 14.77
C PRO A 82 -10.21 -7.72 15.81
N LEU A 83 -9.05 -8.18 15.34
CA LEU A 83 -7.87 -8.30 16.19
C LEU A 83 -7.54 -6.96 16.83
N LYS A 84 -7.07 -6.99 18.09
CA LYS A 84 -6.62 -5.78 18.77
C LYS A 84 -5.49 -5.11 17.98
N PRO A 85 -5.46 -3.78 17.92
CA PRO A 85 -4.33 -3.07 17.34
C PRO A 85 -3.00 -3.52 17.96
N SER A 86 -1.96 -3.63 17.16
CA SER A 86 -0.61 -3.89 17.68
C SER A 86 -0.09 -2.62 18.38
N ASP A 87 0.46 -2.78 19.56
CA ASP A 87 1.17 -1.75 20.32
C ASP A 87 2.70 -1.81 20.09
N ALA A 88 3.13 -2.60 19.12
CA ALA A 88 4.54 -2.68 18.76
C ALA A 88 5.09 -1.30 18.36
N PRO A 89 6.25 -0.88 18.89
CA PRO A 89 6.80 0.42 18.58
C PRO A 89 7.19 0.51 17.10
N VAL A 90 6.76 1.57 16.45
CA VAL A 90 7.22 1.91 15.10
C VAL A 90 8.57 2.64 15.24
N ILE A 91 9.64 1.98 14.81
CA ILE A 91 10.98 2.57 14.79
C ILE A 91 11.21 3.24 13.44
N MET A 92 11.31 4.56 13.45
CA MET A 92 11.64 5.36 12.28
C MET A 92 12.85 6.23 12.59
N ASP A 93 13.85 6.25 11.70
CA ASP A 93 14.97 7.17 11.83
C ASP A 93 14.54 8.54 11.28
N ASP A 94 14.47 9.56 12.14
CA ASP A 94 14.08 10.93 11.77
C ASP A 94 14.98 11.54 10.68
N GLN A 95 16.17 10.97 10.49
CA GLN A 95 17.14 11.42 9.48
C GLN A 95 17.25 10.45 8.29
N TRP A 96 16.31 9.54 8.09
CA TRP A 96 16.35 8.53 7.02
C TRP A 96 16.53 9.13 5.60
N GLN A 97 16.11 10.36 5.38
CA GLN A 97 16.29 11.08 4.12
C GLN A 97 17.69 11.70 3.96
N ALA A 98 18.33 12.05 5.08
CA ALA A 98 19.56 12.83 5.09
C ALA A 98 20.83 11.99 5.28
N ARG A 99 20.70 10.78 5.83
CA ARG A 99 21.84 9.90 6.10
C ARG A 99 21.56 8.46 5.75
N GLN A 100 22.63 7.74 5.38
CA GLN A 100 22.55 6.30 5.19
C GLN A 100 22.51 5.57 6.54
N ARG A 101 22.05 4.31 6.52
CA ARG A 101 22.04 3.46 7.70
C ARG A 101 23.43 3.38 8.32
N PRO A 102 23.56 3.37 9.66
CA PRO A 102 24.83 3.16 10.33
C PRO A 102 25.54 1.90 9.79
N GLY A 103 26.84 2.01 9.53
CA GLY A 103 27.66 0.89 9.00
C GLY A 103 27.72 0.76 7.48
N GLN A 104 27.02 1.59 6.72
CA GLN A 104 27.17 1.65 5.26
C GLN A 104 28.07 2.82 4.88
N SER A 105 29.18 2.53 4.18
CA SER A 105 29.99 3.57 3.56
C SER A 105 29.26 4.18 2.36
N LYS A 106 29.41 5.49 2.14
CA LYS A 106 28.98 6.11 0.88
C LYS A 106 29.73 5.41 -0.27
N ARG A 107 29.00 4.87 -1.22
CA ARG A 107 29.56 4.41 -2.49
C ARG A 107 29.82 5.58 -3.39
#